data_3514f8aacdbbfe91f91a4db57831bada
#
_entry.id   3514f8aacdbbfe91f91a4db57831bada
#
_cell.length_a   1.000
_cell.length_b   1.000
_cell.length_c   1.000
_cell.angle_alpha   90.00
_cell.angle_beta   90.00
_cell.angle_gamma   90.00
#
_symmetry.space_group_name_H-M   'P 1'
#
loop_
_entity.id
_entity.type
_entity.pdbx_description
1 polymer ?
#
loop_
_entity_poly.entity_id
_entity_poly.type
_entity_poly.pdbx_seq_one_letter_code
_entity_poly.pdbx_strand_id
1 'polypeptide(L)'
;MESLATLGYAAYGCGIRYRYGMFKQQISDGFQVEVPDNWLKNGYPFELRRPEYSYEIKFGGYVRTEDMGNGNTRFIHEGYQSVMAIPYDMPIVGYDNHMVNTLMIWDAEPKEGFQLDSFDKGDYNKAVEQENLARNLVEVLYPNDNHIQGKELRLKQQYFFVSASLQRAIARFKKHHEDIHQLPEKAVFQMNDTHPTVAVAELMRILLDEEGLSWEDAWDITTHCVAYTNHTIMAEALEKWPIEIFQRLLPRVYQIVEEINRRFVLQIQEQYPGNNEKIAKMAILYDGQVKMAHLAIVAGYSVNGVARLHTEILKKEQLKDFYEMMPQKFNNKTNGITQRRFLAHANPLLADWVTAHVGEGWITDLSQIRKLAPYADDKKVQQEFLEIKHQNKVRLAKYIKEHNGIDVDPDSIFDVQVKRLHEYKRQLLNILHVMYLYNEIKEHPDMEFVPRTFIFGAKAAAGYKNAKLTIKLINSVAEVIN
;
A
#
# COMPACT_ATOMS: atom_id res chain seq x y z
N MET A 1 -4.83 -5.07 10.58
CA MET A 1 -6.23 -5.47 10.76
C MET A 1 -6.43 -6.53 11.83
N GLU A 2 -5.66 -7.62 11.86
CA GLU A 2 -5.75 -8.67 12.90
C GLU A 2 -5.59 -8.11 14.31
N SER A 3 -4.60 -7.24 14.53
CA SER A 3 -4.39 -6.61 15.83
C SER A 3 -5.52 -5.64 16.21
N LEU A 4 -6.09 -4.92 15.25
CA LEU A 4 -7.27 -4.07 15.51
C LEU A 4 -8.47 -4.93 15.94
N ALA A 5 -8.72 -6.05 15.27
CA ALA A 5 -9.77 -6.98 15.67
C ALA A 5 -9.52 -7.58 17.07
N THR A 6 -8.28 -7.99 17.36
CA THR A 6 -7.91 -8.50 18.69
C THR A 6 -8.09 -7.47 19.80
N LEU A 7 -7.84 -6.19 19.51
CA LEU A 7 -8.01 -5.09 20.44
C LEU A 7 -9.46 -4.54 20.50
N GLY A 8 -10.40 -5.11 19.75
CA GLY A 8 -11.79 -4.70 19.74
C GLY A 8 -12.12 -3.46 18.92
N TYR A 9 -11.18 -2.99 18.06
CA TYR A 9 -11.43 -1.84 17.19
C TYR A 9 -12.14 -2.27 15.91
N ALA A 10 -13.23 -1.57 15.57
CA ALA A 10 -13.89 -1.71 14.29
C ALA A 10 -13.02 -1.15 13.16
N ALA A 11 -12.71 -1.96 12.15
CA ALA A 11 -11.86 -1.55 11.05
C ALA A 11 -12.24 -2.25 9.74
N TYR A 12 -12.10 -1.50 8.63
CA TYR A 12 -12.21 -2.00 7.26
C TYR A 12 -10.87 -1.83 6.56
N GLY A 13 -10.37 -2.88 5.92
CA GLY A 13 -9.32 -2.75 4.93
C GLY A 13 -9.97 -2.60 3.56
N CYS A 14 -9.43 -1.71 2.71
CA CYS A 14 -9.93 -1.48 1.38
C CYS A 14 -8.82 -1.63 0.35
N GLY A 15 -9.11 -2.29 -0.78
CA GLY A 15 -8.15 -2.49 -1.86
C GLY A 15 -8.81 -3.08 -3.10
N ILE A 16 -8.00 -3.54 -4.05
CA ILE A 16 -8.45 -4.16 -5.30
C ILE A 16 -8.25 -5.67 -5.20
N ARG A 17 -9.21 -6.44 -5.74
CA ARG A 17 -9.13 -7.88 -5.92
C ARG A 17 -8.36 -8.19 -7.20
N TYR A 18 -7.03 -8.13 -7.12
CA TYR A 18 -6.18 -8.38 -8.29
C TYR A 18 -6.25 -9.84 -8.72
N ARG A 19 -6.76 -10.10 -9.92
CA ARG A 19 -6.97 -11.46 -10.46
C ARG A 19 -5.69 -12.28 -10.59
N TYR A 20 -4.58 -11.61 -10.88
CA TYR A 20 -3.26 -12.22 -11.02
C TYR A 20 -2.26 -11.71 -9.97
N GLY A 21 -2.76 -11.09 -8.89
CA GLY A 21 -1.91 -10.51 -7.86
C GLY A 21 -0.89 -9.53 -8.42
N MET A 22 0.36 -9.64 -8.00
CA MET A 22 1.47 -8.91 -8.60
C MET A 22 1.96 -9.64 -9.87
N PHE A 23 2.38 -10.87 -9.76
CA PHE A 23 2.74 -11.88 -10.77
C PHE A 23 3.37 -13.08 -10.04
N LYS A 24 3.46 -14.24 -10.71
CA LYS A 24 4.33 -15.34 -10.30
C LYS A 24 5.71 -15.12 -10.92
N GLN A 25 6.76 -15.18 -10.09
CA GLN A 25 8.14 -15.06 -10.56
C GLN A 25 8.64 -16.42 -11.06
N GLN A 26 9.23 -16.43 -12.25
CA GLN A 26 10.07 -17.50 -12.76
C GLN A 26 11.48 -16.98 -12.97
N ILE A 27 12.47 -17.85 -12.89
CA ILE A 27 13.85 -17.52 -13.22
C ILE A 27 14.23 -18.28 -14.50
N SER A 28 14.70 -17.55 -15.51
CA SER A 28 15.22 -18.11 -16.76
C SER A 28 16.57 -17.46 -17.06
N ASP A 29 17.61 -18.28 -17.23
CA ASP A 29 18.99 -17.80 -17.38
C ASP A 29 19.41 -16.78 -16.32
N GLY A 30 18.96 -17.00 -15.06
CA GLY A 30 19.19 -16.10 -13.93
C GLY A 30 18.37 -14.80 -13.95
N PHE A 31 17.60 -14.52 -15.02
CA PHE A 31 16.71 -13.35 -15.08
C PHE A 31 15.32 -13.65 -14.49
N GLN A 32 14.73 -12.65 -13.87
CA GLN A 32 13.32 -12.70 -13.52
C GLN A 32 12.45 -12.63 -14.78
N VAL A 33 11.50 -13.56 -14.86
CA VAL A 33 10.41 -13.58 -15.84
C VAL A 33 9.09 -13.54 -15.08
N GLU A 34 8.20 -12.64 -15.46
CA GLU A 34 6.89 -12.47 -14.87
C GLU A 34 5.85 -13.31 -15.63
N VAL A 35 5.11 -14.14 -14.91
CA VAL A 35 3.98 -14.89 -15.45
C VAL A 35 2.73 -14.65 -14.59
N PRO A 36 1.51 -14.79 -15.15
CA PRO A 36 0.29 -14.61 -14.37
C PRO A 36 0.24 -15.55 -13.16
N ASP A 37 -0.07 -14.98 -11.98
CA ASP A 37 -0.33 -15.76 -10.76
C ASP A 37 -1.84 -16.02 -10.65
N ASN A 38 -2.27 -17.14 -11.20
CA ASN A 38 -3.69 -17.50 -11.26
C ASN A 38 -4.20 -18.09 -9.94
N TRP A 39 -4.08 -17.34 -8.85
CA TRP A 39 -4.43 -17.76 -7.49
C TRP A 39 -5.93 -18.02 -7.31
N LEU A 40 -6.78 -17.42 -8.14
CA LEU A 40 -8.23 -17.59 -8.13
C LEU A 40 -8.73 -18.78 -8.96
N LYS A 41 -7.84 -19.57 -9.58
CA LYS A 41 -8.22 -20.68 -10.46
C LYS A 41 -9.23 -21.64 -9.84
N ASN A 42 -9.11 -21.91 -8.55
CA ASN A 42 -9.98 -22.82 -7.82
C ASN A 42 -10.95 -22.07 -6.87
N GLY A 43 -11.10 -20.76 -7.03
CA GLY A 43 -11.83 -19.90 -6.10
C GLY A 43 -11.06 -19.66 -4.79
N TYR A 44 -11.61 -18.82 -3.93
CA TYR A 44 -11.10 -18.56 -2.59
C TYR A 44 -12.24 -18.67 -1.57
N PRO A 45 -12.25 -19.68 -0.69
CA PRO A 45 -13.42 -20.00 0.12
C PRO A 45 -13.73 -18.97 1.23
N PHE A 46 -12.77 -18.09 1.56
CA PHE A 46 -12.92 -17.08 2.61
C PHE A 46 -13.35 -15.70 2.09
N GLU A 47 -13.67 -15.56 0.81
CA GLU A 47 -14.24 -14.33 0.28
C GLU A 47 -15.75 -14.49 0.00
N LEU A 48 -16.52 -13.44 0.30
CA LEU A 48 -17.95 -13.35 0.05
C LEU A 48 -18.23 -12.21 -0.92
N ARG A 49 -18.72 -12.52 -2.13
CA ARG A 49 -19.13 -11.51 -3.10
C ARG A 49 -20.44 -10.85 -2.65
N ARG A 50 -20.47 -9.51 -2.64
CA ARG A 50 -21.57 -8.70 -2.11
C ARG A 50 -22.12 -7.75 -3.19
N PRO A 51 -22.81 -8.26 -4.23
CA PRO A 51 -23.27 -7.44 -5.35
C PRO A 51 -24.32 -6.39 -4.95
N GLU A 52 -25.02 -6.58 -3.83
CA GLU A 52 -25.97 -5.61 -3.27
C GLU A 52 -25.31 -4.32 -2.78
N TYR A 53 -23.99 -4.28 -2.71
CA TYR A 53 -23.18 -3.11 -2.33
C TYR A 53 -22.28 -2.62 -3.47
N SER A 54 -22.76 -2.76 -4.71
CA SER A 54 -22.04 -2.29 -5.88
C SER A 54 -22.16 -0.79 -6.07
N TYR A 55 -21.09 -0.15 -6.58
CA TYR A 55 -21.05 1.27 -6.86
C TYR A 55 -20.53 1.55 -8.26
N GLU A 56 -21.11 2.54 -8.93
CA GLU A 56 -20.64 3.01 -10.23
C GLU A 56 -19.44 3.94 -10.07
N ILE A 57 -18.36 3.64 -10.80
CA ILE A 57 -17.15 4.48 -10.84
C ILE A 57 -16.97 5.04 -12.24
N LYS A 58 -16.85 6.37 -12.33
CA LYS A 58 -16.87 7.14 -13.57
C LYS A 58 -15.48 7.68 -13.92
N PHE A 59 -15.10 7.59 -15.19
CA PHE A 59 -13.82 8.05 -15.72
C PHE A 59 -14.01 8.89 -16.98
N GLY A 60 -13.15 9.91 -17.16
CA GLY A 60 -13.18 10.77 -18.34
C GLY A 60 -14.42 11.65 -18.42
N GLY A 61 -14.81 12.02 -19.63
CA GLY A 61 -15.91 12.95 -19.83
C GLY A 61 -15.55 14.40 -19.50
N TYR A 62 -16.57 15.18 -19.17
CA TYR A 62 -16.43 16.60 -18.84
C TYR A 62 -17.44 17.00 -17.75
N VAL A 63 -17.21 18.17 -17.16
CA VAL A 63 -18.11 18.74 -16.15
C VAL A 63 -18.85 19.91 -16.75
N ARG A 64 -20.18 19.81 -16.76
CA ARG A 64 -21.07 20.93 -17.09
C ARG A 64 -21.58 21.57 -15.81
N THR A 65 -21.72 22.88 -15.81
CA THR A 65 -22.29 23.63 -14.69
C THR A 65 -23.68 24.12 -15.01
N GLU A 66 -24.56 24.08 -14.00
CA GLU A 66 -25.90 24.69 -14.03
C GLU A 66 -25.99 25.71 -12.91
N ASP A 67 -26.43 26.93 -13.26
CA ASP A 67 -26.76 27.93 -12.27
C ASP A 67 -28.13 27.59 -11.65
N MET A 68 -28.12 27.31 -10.36
CA MET A 68 -29.33 26.94 -9.59
C MET A 68 -30.04 28.20 -9.00
N GLY A 69 -29.52 29.41 -9.28
CA GLY A 69 -29.95 30.65 -8.64
C GLY A 69 -29.33 30.85 -7.25
N ASN A 70 -29.49 32.09 -6.73
CA ASN A 70 -28.95 32.47 -5.40
C ASN A 70 -27.44 32.26 -5.22
N GLY A 71 -26.67 32.22 -6.32
CA GLY A 71 -25.22 31.97 -6.29
C GLY A 71 -24.82 30.51 -6.13
N ASN A 72 -25.75 29.58 -6.20
CA ASN A 72 -25.48 28.16 -6.16
C ASN A 72 -25.24 27.60 -7.56
N THR A 73 -24.20 26.80 -7.70
CA THR A 73 -23.81 26.11 -8.94
C THR A 73 -23.86 24.62 -8.75
N ARG A 74 -24.58 23.91 -9.64
CA ARG A 74 -24.58 22.46 -9.70
C ARG A 74 -23.55 21.98 -10.72
N PHE A 75 -22.75 21.00 -10.34
CA PHE A 75 -21.76 20.35 -11.21
C PHE A 75 -22.31 19.02 -11.70
N ILE A 76 -22.34 18.82 -13.02
CA ILE A 76 -22.89 17.62 -13.66
C ILE A 76 -21.78 16.98 -14.49
N HIS A 77 -21.45 15.73 -14.16
CA HIS A 77 -20.46 14.95 -14.89
C HIS A 77 -21.14 14.21 -16.05
N GLU A 78 -20.70 14.49 -17.28
CA GLU A 78 -21.27 13.96 -18.52
C GLU A 78 -20.21 13.35 -19.43
N GLY A 79 -20.62 12.48 -20.36
CA GLY A 79 -19.73 11.88 -21.37
C GLY A 79 -18.68 10.92 -20.82
N TYR A 80 -18.88 10.43 -19.62
CA TYR A 80 -17.96 9.51 -18.93
C TYR A 80 -18.11 8.07 -19.38
N GLN A 81 -17.06 7.28 -19.20
CA GLN A 81 -17.11 5.82 -19.16
C GLN A 81 -17.25 5.38 -17.71
N SER A 82 -17.92 4.26 -17.45
CA SER A 82 -18.07 3.76 -16.10
C SER A 82 -17.92 2.25 -16.00
N VAL A 83 -17.57 1.81 -14.80
CA VAL A 83 -17.55 0.40 -14.38
C VAL A 83 -18.29 0.26 -13.07
N MET A 84 -18.79 -0.95 -12.79
CA MET A 84 -19.35 -1.29 -11.49
C MET A 84 -18.26 -1.89 -10.61
N ALA A 85 -18.04 -1.31 -9.43
CA ALA A 85 -17.20 -1.86 -8.39
C ALA A 85 -18.02 -2.81 -7.53
N ILE A 86 -17.61 -4.07 -7.46
CA ILE A 86 -18.30 -5.13 -6.69
C ILE A 86 -17.41 -5.53 -5.51
N PRO A 87 -17.83 -5.38 -4.25
CA PRO A 87 -17.02 -5.76 -3.11
C PRO A 87 -17.03 -7.27 -2.86
N TYR A 88 -15.86 -7.77 -2.47
CA TYR A 88 -15.64 -9.08 -1.90
C TYR A 88 -15.17 -8.90 -0.46
N ASP A 89 -15.94 -9.37 0.50
CA ASP A 89 -15.65 -9.26 1.91
C ASP A 89 -14.89 -10.48 2.40
N MET A 90 -13.74 -10.26 3.06
CA MET A 90 -12.96 -11.29 3.73
C MET A 90 -12.98 -11.04 5.24
N PRO A 91 -13.38 -12.02 6.07
CA PRO A 91 -13.42 -11.86 7.52
C PRO A 91 -12.00 -11.84 8.10
N ILE A 92 -11.74 -10.89 8.98
CA ILE A 92 -10.50 -10.77 9.75
C ILE A 92 -10.85 -10.89 11.22
N VAL A 93 -10.65 -12.07 11.76
CA VAL A 93 -11.04 -12.41 13.13
C VAL A 93 -10.05 -11.89 14.17
N GLY A 94 -10.55 -11.47 15.31
CA GLY A 94 -9.76 -11.18 16.51
C GLY A 94 -9.34 -12.47 17.23
N TYR A 95 -8.25 -12.41 17.99
CA TYR A 95 -7.78 -13.52 18.79
C TYR A 95 -8.61 -13.62 20.07
N ASP A 96 -9.18 -14.80 20.30
CA ASP A 96 -9.94 -15.17 21.50
C ASP A 96 -11.03 -14.15 21.91
N ASN A 97 -11.69 -13.55 20.91
CA ASN A 97 -12.82 -12.65 21.08
C ASN A 97 -13.82 -12.80 19.94
N HIS A 98 -14.97 -12.13 20.03
CA HIS A 98 -16.03 -12.21 19.01
C HIS A 98 -15.91 -11.11 17.93
N MET A 99 -14.78 -10.39 17.87
CA MET A 99 -14.59 -9.31 16.90
C MET A 99 -14.21 -9.87 15.54
N VAL A 100 -14.92 -9.43 14.51
CA VAL A 100 -14.63 -9.73 13.11
C VAL A 100 -14.60 -8.44 12.33
N ASN A 101 -13.41 -8.05 11.86
CA ASN A 101 -13.23 -6.95 10.91
C ASN A 101 -13.34 -7.46 9.48
N THR A 102 -13.49 -6.55 8.52
CA THR A 102 -13.65 -6.88 7.11
C THR A 102 -12.51 -6.33 6.28
N LEU A 103 -11.83 -7.20 5.53
CA LEU A 103 -11.02 -6.79 4.40
C LEU A 103 -11.92 -6.80 3.16
N MET A 104 -12.25 -5.61 2.67
CA MET A 104 -13.12 -5.39 1.52
C MET A 104 -12.25 -5.10 0.30
N ILE A 105 -12.27 -6.01 -0.66
CA ILE A 105 -11.53 -5.88 -1.91
C ILE A 105 -12.49 -5.78 -3.08
N TRP A 106 -12.22 -4.85 -3.99
CA TRP A 106 -13.09 -4.50 -5.09
C TRP A 106 -12.71 -5.23 -6.38
N ASP A 107 -13.66 -5.96 -6.96
CA ASP A 107 -13.62 -6.43 -8.36
C ASP A 107 -14.37 -5.44 -9.26
N ALA A 108 -14.09 -5.46 -10.55
CA ALA A 108 -14.74 -4.60 -11.54
C ALA A 108 -15.54 -5.43 -12.53
N GLU A 109 -16.79 -4.98 -12.79
CA GLU A 109 -17.67 -5.56 -13.79
C GLU A 109 -18.16 -4.45 -14.75
N PRO A 110 -18.46 -4.76 -16.01
CA PRO A 110 -19.05 -3.79 -16.92
C PRO A 110 -20.43 -3.36 -16.41
N LYS A 111 -20.79 -2.08 -16.58
CA LYS A 111 -22.13 -1.57 -16.29
C LYS A 111 -23.14 -2.09 -17.30
N GLU A 112 -22.75 -2.06 -18.58
CA GLU A 112 -23.48 -2.66 -19.67
C GLU A 112 -22.83 -4.00 -20.01
N GLY A 113 -23.63 -5.04 -20.10
CA GLY A 113 -23.14 -6.38 -20.40
C GLY A 113 -22.62 -6.51 -21.84
N PHE A 114 -22.37 -7.74 -22.23
CA PHE A 114 -21.93 -8.10 -23.58
C PHE A 114 -22.85 -7.48 -24.67
N GLN A 115 -22.24 -6.78 -25.64
CA GLN A 115 -22.98 -6.09 -26.69
C GLN A 115 -23.31 -7.06 -27.83
N LEU A 116 -24.42 -7.78 -27.73
CA LEU A 116 -24.85 -8.78 -28.69
C LEU A 116 -25.02 -8.21 -30.12
N ASP A 117 -25.56 -6.99 -30.24
CA ASP A 117 -25.72 -6.33 -31.55
C ASP A 117 -24.39 -6.08 -32.28
N SER A 118 -23.35 -5.72 -31.55
CA SER A 118 -21.99 -5.55 -32.10
C SER A 118 -21.39 -6.90 -32.50
N PHE A 119 -21.61 -7.92 -31.70
CA PHE A 119 -21.17 -9.28 -31.97
C PHE A 119 -21.82 -9.84 -33.24
N ASP A 120 -23.15 -9.72 -33.38
CA ASP A 120 -23.89 -10.19 -34.56
C ASP A 120 -23.51 -9.47 -35.85
N LYS A 121 -23.01 -8.23 -35.75
CA LYS A 121 -22.45 -7.47 -36.87
C LYS A 121 -21.00 -7.79 -37.18
N GLY A 122 -20.38 -8.73 -36.46
CA GLY A 122 -18.98 -9.14 -36.64
C GLY A 122 -17.95 -8.22 -35.97
N ASP A 123 -18.39 -7.20 -35.20
CA ASP A 123 -17.50 -6.34 -34.40
C ASP A 123 -17.25 -6.95 -33.01
N TYR A 124 -16.49 -8.03 -32.99
CA TYR A 124 -16.19 -8.79 -31.77
C TYR A 124 -15.42 -8.01 -30.73
N ASN A 125 -14.53 -7.08 -31.16
CA ASN A 125 -13.77 -6.25 -30.24
C ASN A 125 -14.68 -5.26 -29.50
N LYS A 126 -15.59 -4.63 -30.22
CA LYS A 126 -16.57 -3.71 -29.62
C LYS A 126 -17.54 -4.45 -28.69
N ALA A 127 -17.91 -5.70 -29.05
CA ALA A 127 -18.81 -6.52 -28.23
C ALA A 127 -18.28 -6.75 -26.80
N VAL A 128 -16.96 -6.80 -26.58
CA VAL A 128 -16.28 -7.05 -25.29
C VAL A 128 -15.52 -5.83 -24.75
N GLU A 129 -15.67 -4.65 -25.35
CA GLU A 129 -14.92 -3.45 -24.98
C GLU A 129 -15.13 -3.06 -23.51
N GLN A 130 -16.38 -3.07 -23.04
CA GLN A 130 -16.73 -2.73 -21.66
C GLN A 130 -16.22 -3.79 -20.67
N GLU A 131 -16.25 -5.06 -21.06
CA GLU A 131 -15.66 -6.15 -20.24
C GLU A 131 -14.16 -5.99 -20.11
N ASN A 132 -13.46 -5.66 -21.20
CA ASN A 132 -12.01 -5.43 -21.19
C ASN A 132 -11.65 -4.21 -20.34
N LEU A 133 -12.43 -3.12 -20.41
CA LEU A 133 -12.22 -1.94 -19.57
C LEU A 133 -12.30 -2.30 -18.07
N ALA A 134 -13.33 -3.03 -17.68
CA ALA A 134 -13.49 -3.47 -16.29
C ALA A 134 -12.35 -4.43 -15.86
N ARG A 135 -12.03 -5.43 -16.69
CA ARG A 135 -10.97 -6.41 -16.39
C ARG A 135 -9.61 -5.76 -16.17
N ASN A 136 -9.20 -4.86 -17.06
CA ASN A 136 -7.89 -4.21 -16.98
C ASN A 136 -7.65 -3.51 -15.63
N LEU A 137 -8.71 -2.97 -15.00
CA LEU A 137 -8.60 -2.30 -13.70
C LEU A 137 -8.17 -3.24 -12.56
N VAL A 138 -8.50 -4.53 -12.66
CA VAL A 138 -8.34 -5.48 -11.55
C VAL A 138 -7.45 -6.68 -11.89
N GLU A 139 -6.72 -6.64 -13.00
CA GLU A 139 -5.89 -7.79 -13.37
C GLU A 139 -4.59 -7.86 -12.56
N VAL A 140 -3.79 -6.79 -12.55
CA VAL A 140 -2.42 -6.82 -12.02
C VAL A 140 -2.13 -5.65 -11.09
N LEU A 141 -1.52 -5.94 -9.95
CA LEU A 141 -0.96 -4.96 -9.03
C LEU A 141 0.34 -4.37 -9.61
N TYR A 142 0.47 -3.05 -9.60
CA TYR A 142 1.61 -2.31 -10.14
C TYR A 142 1.89 -2.61 -11.63
N PRO A 143 0.94 -2.31 -12.53
CA PRO A 143 1.21 -2.40 -13.95
C PRO A 143 2.41 -1.52 -14.33
N ASN A 144 3.11 -1.90 -15.39
CA ASN A 144 4.23 -1.11 -15.91
C ASN A 144 3.75 0.29 -16.34
N ASP A 145 4.29 1.33 -15.72
CA ASP A 145 3.94 2.75 -15.95
C ASP A 145 5.03 3.56 -16.66
N ASN A 146 5.94 2.88 -17.34
CA ASN A 146 6.95 3.53 -18.21
C ASN A 146 6.31 4.16 -19.47
N HIS A 147 5.03 3.93 -19.72
CA HIS A 147 4.25 4.49 -20.82
C HIS A 147 2.95 5.13 -20.31
N ILE A 148 2.34 5.98 -21.14
CA ILE A 148 1.15 6.76 -20.76
C ILE A 148 -0.02 5.86 -20.33
N GLN A 149 -0.29 4.80 -21.08
CA GLN A 149 -1.39 3.87 -20.80
C GLN A 149 -1.26 3.21 -19.42
N GLY A 150 -0.03 2.88 -19.02
CA GLY A 150 0.23 2.32 -17.68
C GLY A 150 0.02 3.35 -16.58
N LYS A 151 0.40 4.62 -16.79
CA LYS A 151 0.12 5.71 -15.86
C LYS A 151 -1.38 5.93 -15.70
N GLU A 152 -2.12 5.98 -16.82
CA GLU A 152 -3.57 6.09 -16.82
C GLU A 152 -4.23 4.94 -16.07
N LEU A 153 -3.81 3.71 -16.33
CA LEU A 153 -4.33 2.54 -15.65
C LEU A 153 -4.10 2.61 -14.14
N ARG A 154 -2.89 2.99 -13.69
CA ARG A 154 -2.60 3.15 -12.27
C ARG A 154 -3.46 4.22 -11.61
N LEU A 155 -3.65 5.38 -12.25
CA LEU A 155 -4.52 6.42 -11.70
C LEU A 155 -5.98 5.95 -11.65
N LYS A 156 -6.46 5.24 -12.69
CA LYS A 156 -7.79 4.64 -12.69
C LYS A 156 -7.96 3.62 -11.56
N GLN A 157 -6.96 2.75 -11.32
CA GLN A 157 -6.97 1.79 -10.22
C GLN A 157 -7.09 2.48 -8.86
N GLN A 158 -6.33 3.55 -8.63
CA GLN A 158 -6.37 4.31 -7.37
C GLN A 158 -7.75 4.94 -7.15
N TYR A 159 -8.28 5.62 -8.15
CA TYR A 159 -9.62 6.24 -8.05
C TYR A 159 -10.72 5.18 -7.90
N PHE A 160 -10.61 4.07 -8.60
CA PHE A 160 -11.59 2.97 -8.57
C PHE A 160 -11.84 2.47 -7.14
N PHE A 161 -10.81 2.01 -6.44
CA PHE A 161 -11.03 1.46 -5.11
C PHE A 161 -11.31 2.53 -4.05
N VAL A 162 -10.77 3.73 -4.23
CA VAL A 162 -11.00 4.86 -3.32
C VAL A 162 -12.45 5.32 -3.39
N SER A 163 -12.95 5.61 -4.59
CA SER A 163 -14.34 6.06 -4.78
C SER A 163 -15.34 5.01 -4.29
N ALA A 164 -15.15 3.73 -4.66
CA ALA A 164 -15.99 2.64 -4.20
C ALA A 164 -16.01 2.52 -2.66
N SER A 165 -14.84 2.63 -2.03
CA SER A 165 -14.71 2.51 -0.57
C SER A 165 -15.36 3.68 0.17
N LEU A 166 -15.21 4.91 -0.32
CA LEU A 166 -15.83 6.10 0.26
C LEU A 166 -17.35 6.07 0.09
N GLN A 167 -17.86 5.76 -1.10
CA GLN A 167 -19.30 5.60 -1.34
C GLN A 167 -19.90 4.56 -0.38
N ARG A 168 -19.20 3.42 -0.21
CA ARG A 168 -19.64 2.37 0.72
C ARG A 168 -19.64 2.83 2.18
N ALA A 169 -18.60 3.53 2.60
CA ALA A 169 -18.48 4.04 3.97
C ALA A 169 -19.59 5.05 4.30
N ILE A 170 -19.85 5.99 3.39
CA ILE A 170 -20.89 7.02 3.55
C ILE A 170 -22.27 6.38 3.51
N ALA A 171 -22.56 5.48 2.57
CA ALA A 171 -23.84 4.77 2.53
C ALA A 171 -24.10 3.96 3.81
N ARG A 172 -23.06 3.37 4.40
CA ARG A 172 -23.16 2.69 5.68
C ARG A 172 -23.40 3.66 6.83
N PHE A 173 -22.68 4.77 6.86
CA PHE A 173 -22.85 5.82 7.87
C PHE A 173 -24.31 6.33 7.88
N LYS A 174 -24.85 6.66 6.71
CA LYS A 174 -26.23 7.17 6.53
C LYS A 174 -27.33 6.18 6.95
N LYS A 175 -27.04 4.88 7.06
CA LYS A 175 -28.01 3.90 7.61
C LYS A 175 -28.25 4.05 9.10
N HIS A 176 -27.32 4.70 9.83
CA HIS A 176 -27.35 4.79 11.27
C HIS A 176 -27.30 6.23 11.79
N HIS A 177 -27.02 7.21 10.92
CA HIS A 177 -26.87 8.61 11.24
C HIS A 177 -27.53 9.47 10.17
N GLU A 178 -28.35 10.44 10.57
CA GLU A 178 -29.06 11.34 9.65
C GLU A 178 -28.21 12.55 9.26
N ASP A 179 -27.39 13.05 10.19
CA ASP A 179 -26.56 14.25 10.00
C ASP A 179 -25.14 13.88 9.54
N ILE A 180 -24.79 14.23 8.31
CA ILE A 180 -23.48 13.97 7.72
C ILE A 180 -22.33 14.70 8.45
N HIS A 181 -22.61 15.79 9.18
CA HIS A 181 -21.61 16.51 9.98
C HIS A 181 -21.04 15.67 11.12
N GLN A 182 -21.74 14.60 11.53
CA GLN A 182 -21.24 13.65 12.53
C GLN A 182 -20.21 12.64 11.96
N LEU A 183 -19.94 12.66 10.65
CA LEU A 183 -19.01 11.70 10.02
C LEU A 183 -17.63 11.67 10.69
N PRO A 184 -16.98 12.81 11.05
CA PRO A 184 -15.68 12.82 11.71
C PRO A 184 -15.63 12.13 13.07
N GLU A 185 -16.77 12.05 13.78
CA GLU A 185 -16.86 11.35 15.05
C GLU A 185 -16.94 9.82 14.91
N LYS A 186 -17.34 9.34 13.74
CA LYS A 186 -17.70 7.94 13.49
C LYS A 186 -16.79 7.23 12.51
N ALA A 187 -16.07 7.97 11.66
CA ALA A 187 -15.24 7.39 10.61
C ALA A 187 -13.94 8.17 10.42
N VAL A 188 -12.86 7.43 10.23
CA VAL A 188 -11.57 7.96 9.80
C VAL A 188 -11.06 7.14 8.63
N PHE A 189 -10.48 7.83 7.65
CA PHE A 189 -9.90 7.25 6.44
C PHE A 189 -8.39 7.37 6.50
N GLN A 190 -7.71 6.28 6.85
CA GLN A 190 -6.25 6.22 6.90
C GLN A 190 -5.70 5.97 5.50
N MET A 191 -5.04 6.96 4.94
CA MET A 191 -4.33 6.85 3.66
C MET A 191 -2.97 6.17 3.87
N ASN A 192 -2.85 4.94 3.39
CA ASN A 192 -1.64 4.15 3.46
C ASN A 192 -0.75 4.46 2.26
N ASP A 193 0.26 5.30 2.43
CA ASP A 193 1.02 5.96 1.38
C ASP A 193 0.16 6.95 0.56
N THR A 194 0.65 7.38 -0.62
CA THR A 194 -0.04 8.31 -1.51
C THR A 194 -1.03 7.63 -2.47
N HIS A 195 -1.01 6.30 -2.57
CA HIS A 195 -1.87 5.57 -3.50
C HIS A 195 -3.37 5.89 -3.32
N PRO A 196 -3.92 6.03 -2.08
CA PRO A 196 -5.31 6.42 -1.89
C PRO A 196 -5.53 7.94 -1.72
N THR A 197 -4.56 8.80 -1.98
CA THR A 197 -4.67 10.24 -1.67
C THR A 197 -5.79 10.95 -2.44
N VAL A 198 -6.19 10.44 -3.59
CA VAL A 198 -7.36 10.93 -4.31
C VAL A 198 -8.64 10.91 -3.45
N ALA A 199 -8.63 10.18 -2.33
CA ALA A 199 -9.70 10.16 -1.34
C ALA A 199 -10.04 11.55 -0.79
N VAL A 200 -9.07 12.45 -0.68
CA VAL A 200 -9.30 13.83 -0.24
C VAL A 200 -10.31 14.53 -1.16
N ALA A 201 -10.03 14.55 -2.46
CA ALA A 201 -10.88 15.23 -3.42
C ALA A 201 -12.16 14.43 -3.73
N GLU A 202 -12.13 13.11 -3.66
CA GLU A 202 -13.34 12.30 -3.84
C GLU A 202 -14.31 12.44 -2.67
N LEU A 203 -13.82 12.50 -1.42
CA LEU A 203 -14.69 12.78 -0.27
C LEU A 203 -15.31 14.17 -0.39
N MET A 204 -14.52 15.18 -0.76
CA MET A 204 -15.05 16.52 -1.06
C MET A 204 -16.12 16.48 -2.15
N ARG A 205 -15.89 15.74 -3.25
CA ARG A 205 -16.87 15.60 -4.34
C ARG A 205 -18.20 15.02 -3.83
N ILE A 206 -18.15 13.97 -3.04
CA ILE A 206 -19.37 13.36 -2.48
C ILE A 206 -20.09 14.36 -1.58
N LEU A 207 -19.37 15.04 -0.69
CA LEU A 207 -19.96 16.01 0.23
C LEU A 207 -20.54 17.23 -0.48
N LEU A 208 -19.87 17.74 -1.51
CA LEU A 208 -20.32 18.91 -2.29
C LEU A 208 -21.44 18.55 -3.26
N ASP A 209 -21.23 17.52 -4.10
CA ASP A 209 -22.05 17.27 -5.26
C ASP A 209 -23.25 16.33 -4.98
N GLU A 210 -23.10 15.41 -3.99
CA GLU A 210 -24.14 14.44 -3.64
C GLU A 210 -24.85 14.80 -2.33
N GLU A 211 -24.15 15.31 -1.32
CA GLU A 211 -24.74 15.71 -0.04
C GLU A 211 -25.13 17.21 -0.03
N GLY A 212 -24.68 18.00 -1.01
CA GLY A 212 -25.08 19.40 -1.18
C GLY A 212 -24.53 20.36 -0.14
N LEU A 213 -23.39 20.02 0.50
CA LEU A 213 -22.77 20.87 1.51
C LEU A 213 -22.06 22.08 0.89
N SER A 214 -21.85 23.12 1.72
CA SER A 214 -20.94 24.21 1.42
C SER A 214 -19.51 23.69 1.30
N TRP A 215 -18.62 24.47 0.64
CA TRP A 215 -17.18 24.13 0.58
C TRP A 215 -16.59 24.08 1.99
N GLU A 216 -16.95 25.02 2.84
CA GLU A 216 -16.44 25.14 4.21
C GLU A 216 -16.81 23.93 5.05
N ASP A 217 -18.07 23.51 5.02
CA ASP A 217 -18.53 22.32 5.76
C ASP A 217 -17.92 21.04 5.22
N ALA A 218 -17.86 20.87 3.88
CA ALA A 218 -17.25 19.72 3.25
C ALA A 218 -15.75 19.62 3.55
N TRP A 219 -15.03 20.76 3.58
CA TRP A 219 -13.62 20.81 3.89
C TRP A 219 -13.36 20.51 5.37
N ASP A 220 -14.18 21.05 6.27
CA ASP A 220 -14.09 20.75 7.70
C ASP A 220 -14.26 19.26 7.98
N ILE A 221 -15.31 18.65 7.44
CA ILE A 221 -15.52 17.19 7.54
C ILE A 221 -14.33 16.43 6.97
N THR A 222 -13.88 16.76 5.76
CA THR A 222 -12.78 16.05 5.09
C THR A 222 -11.50 16.10 5.90
N THR A 223 -11.13 17.29 6.39
CA THR A 223 -9.88 17.48 7.16
C THR A 223 -9.92 16.86 8.55
N HIS A 224 -11.07 16.49 9.06
CA HIS A 224 -11.21 15.74 10.31
C HIS A 224 -11.38 14.23 10.09
N CYS A 225 -11.60 13.78 8.84
CA CYS A 225 -11.78 12.37 8.51
C CYS A 225 -10.54 11.69 7.92
N VAL A 226 -9.59 12.43 7.32
CA VAL A 226 -8.46 11.82 6.60
C VAL A 226 -7.15 11.95 7.37
N ALA A 227 -6.35 10.88 7.35
CA ALA A 227 -5.01 10.85 7.92
C ALA A 227 -4.04 10.15 6.95
N TYR A 228 -2.76 10.51 6.99
CA TYR A 228 -1.76 10.07 6.02
C TYR A 228 -0.55 9.42 6.69
N THR A 229 -0.19 8.23 6.23
CA THR A 229 1.06 7.57 6.59
C THR A 229 2.04 7.63 5.42
N ASN A 230 3.20 8.26 5.62
CA ASN A 230 4.28 8.28 4.64
C ASN A 230 5.21 7.08 4.85
N HIS A 231 5.60 6.40 3.76
CA HIS A 231 6.49 5.24 3.77
C HIS A 231 7.86 5.48 3.12
N THR A 232 8.09 6.64 2.49
CA THR A 232 9.33 6.93 1.77
C THR A 232 9.92 8.29 2.13
N ILE A 233 11.26 8.36 2.15
CA ILE A 233 12.01 9.61 2.29
C ILE A 233 12.61 10.10 0.96
N MET A 234 12.53 9.27 -0.11
CA MET A 234 13.13 9.62 -1.40
C MET A 234 12.18 10.52 -2.19
N ALA A 235 12.63 11.72 -2.52
CA ALA A 235 11.82 12.71 -3.24
C ALA A 235 11.32 12.20 -4.60
N GLU A 236 12.13 11.40 -5.31
CA GLU A 236 11.78 10.76 -6.57
C GLU A 236 10.70 9.68 -6.44
N ALA A 237 10.53 9.11 -5.25
CA ALA A 237 9.51 8.09 -4.97
C ALA A 237 8.19 8.70 -4.48
N LEU A 238 8.12 10.02 -4.23
CA LEU A 238 6.86 10.72 -3.96
C LEU A 238 6.04 10.82 -5.24
N GLU A 239 4.84 10.26 -5.21
CA GLU A 239 3.97 10.14 -6.37
C GLU A 239 3.50 11.48 -6.92
N LYS A 240 3.62 11.62 -8.24
CA LYS A 240 3.20 12.81 -8.99
C LYS A 240 2.45 12.37 -10.23
N TRP A 241 1.38 13.07 -10.58
CA TRP A 241 0.62 12.83 -11.79
C TRP A 241 0.69 14.02 -12.73
N PRO A 242 0.95 13.83 -14.04
CA PRO A 242 0.78 14.89 -15.01
C PRO A 242 -0.65 15.44 -14.93
N ILE A 243 -0.79 16.77 -14.84
CA ILE A 243 -2.10 17.45 -14.76
C ILE A 243 -3.00 17.04 -15.93
N GLU A 244 -2.45 16.95 -17.13
CA GLU A 244 -3.18 16.55 -18.33
C GLU A 244 -3.86 15.17 -18.18
N ILE A 245 -3.15 14.18 -17.66
CA ILE A 245 -3.70 12.85 -17.42
C ILE A 245 -4.76 12.90 -16.32
N PHE A 246 -4.46 13.58 -15.21
CA PHE A 246 -5.35 13.65 -14.06
C PHE A 246 -6.66 14.37 -14.41
N GLN A 247 -6.58 15.52 -15.06
CA GLN A 247 -7.73 16.33 -15.48
C GLN A 247 -8.61 15.59 -16.50
N ARG A 248 -8.00 14.90 -17.48
CA ARG A 248 -8.73 14.16 -18.49
C ARG A 248 -9.46 12.94 -17.93
N LEU A 249 -8.83 12.21 -17.01
CA LEU A 249 -9.42 11.01 -16.42
C LEU A 249 -10.42 11.32 -15.31
N LEU A 250 -10.21 12.37 -14.54
CA LEU A 250 -10.95 12.71 -13.32
C LEU A 250 -11.32 14.20 -13.31
N PRO A 251 -12.10 14.70 -14.28
CA PRO A 251 -12.28 16.14 -14.49
C PRO A 251 -12.89 16.85 -13.27
N ARG A 252 -13.89 16.27 -12.61
CA ARG A 252 -14.50 16.89 -11.42
C ARG A 252 -13.58 16.85 -10.21
N VAL A 253 -12.91 15.75 -10.00
CA VAL A 253 -11.92 15.59 -8.91
C VAL A 253 -10.77 16.57 -9.10
N TYR A 254 -10.30 16.78 -10.32
CA TYR A 254 -9.27 17.76 -10.63
C TYR A 254 -9.70 19.21 -10.28
N GLN A 255 -10.94 19.63 -10.63
CA GLN A 255 -11.46 20.95 -10.24
C GLN A 255 -11.41 21.15 -8.71
N ILE A 256 -11.71 20.10 -7.94
CA ILE A 256 -11.65 20.16 -6.49
C ILE A 256 -10.19 20.27 -6.01
N VAL A 257 -9.26 19.50 -6.59
CA VAL A 257 -7.82 19.61 -6.28
C VAL A 257 -7.29 21.00 -6.60
N GLU A 258 -7.72 21.59 -7.73
CA GLU A 258 -7.35 22.94 -8.14
C GLU A 258 -7.80 24.00 -7.12
N GLU A 259 -9.04 23.90 -6.64
CA GLU A 259 -9.55 24.82 -5.60
C GLU A 259 -8.87 24.60 -4.24
N ILE A 260 -8.58 23.35 -3.84
CA ILE A 260 -7.79 23.07 -2.64
C ILE A 260 -6.41 23.71 -2.77
N ASN A 261 -5.74 23.55 -3.91
CA ASN A 261 -4.44 24.16 -4.18
C ASN A 261 -4.50 25.70 -4.12
N ARG A 262 -5.50 26.30 -4.75
CA ARG A 262 -5.68 27.77 -4.75
C ARG A 262 -5.78 28.30 -3.31
N ARG A 263 -6.63 27.69 -2.48
CA ARG A 263 -6.80 28.06 -1.08
C ARG A 263 -5.53 27.86 -0.27
N PHE A 264 -4.84 26.76 -0.48
CA PHE A 264 -3.57 26.48 0.22
C PHE A 264 -2.46 27.44 -0.18
N VAL A 265 -2.35 27.82 -1.45
CA VAL A 265 -1.38 28.82 -1.91
C VAL A 265 -1.64 30.18 -1.25
N LEU A 266 -2.91 30.59 -1.07
CA LEU A 266 -3.26 31.80 -0.33
C LEU A 266 -2.79 31.73 1.14
N GLN A 267 -2.94 30.59 1.80
CA GLN A 267 -2.44 30.41 3.17
C GLN A 267 -0.89 30.51 3.23
N ILE A 268 -0.18 29.95 2.24
CA ILE A 268 1.29 30.11 2.16
C ILE A 268 1.66 31.59 1.96
N GLN A 269 0.94 32.33 1.09
CA GLN A 269 1.21 33.75 0.83
C GLN A 269 0.95 34.61 2.07
N GLU A 270 -0.08 34.30 2.84
CA GLU A 270 -0.40 34.99 4.08
C GLU A 270 0.68 34.75 5.16
N GLN A 271 1.14 33.51 5.30
CA GLN A 271 2.14 33.14 6.32
C GLN A 271 3.57 33.55 5.91
N TYR A 272 3.87 33.56 4.61
CA TYR A 272 5.19 33.88 4.06
C TYR A 272 5.08 34.90 2.91
N PRO A 273 4.75 36.18 3.21
CA PRO A 273 4.53 37.19 2.17
C PRO A 273 5.74 37.34 1.23
N GLY A 274 5.48 37.30 -0.08
CA GLY A 274 6.51 37.47 -1.10
C GLY A 274 7.46 36.29 -1.31
N ASN A 275 7.30 35.18 -0.60
CA ASN A 275 8.16 34.00 -0.70
C ASN A 275 7.66 33.02 -1.78
N ASN A 276 7.96 33.30 -3.05
CA ASN A 276 7.59 32.45 -4.17
C ASN A 276 8.27 31.07 -4.14
N GLU A 277 9.43 30.94 -3.49
CA GLU A 277 10.12 29.67 -3.34
C GLU A 277 9.33 28.68 -2.46
N LYS A 278 8.74 29.17 -1.37
CA LYS A 278 7.85 28.36 -0.51
C LYS A 278 6.63 27.89 -1.29
N ILE A 279 6.03 28.74 -2.12
CA ILE A 279 4.89 28.33 -2.98
C ILE A 279 5.34 27.21 -3.92
N ALA A 280 6.45 27.37 -4.65
CA ALA A 280 6.96 26.36 -5.57
C ALA A 280 7.23 25.00 -4.90
N LYS A 281 7.76 25.02 -3.65
CA LYS A 281 8.06 23.81 -2.87
C LYS A 281 6.81 23.13 -2.32
N MET A 282 5.81 23.90 -1.89
CA MET A 282 4.68 23.37 -1.11
C MET A 282 3.38 23.20 -1.91
N ALA A 283 3.19 23.95 -3.01
CA ALA A 283 1.96 23.87 -3.81
C ALA A 283 1.66 22.42 -4.22
N ILE A 284 0.37 22.07 -4.23
CA ILE A 284 -0.13 20.78 -4.69
C ILE A 284 -0.01 20.67 -6.21
N LEU A 285 -0.36 21.73 -6.92
CA LEU A 285 -0.22 21.87 -8.37
C LEU A 285 0.99 22.76 -8.67
N TYR A 286 2.02 22.18 -9.22
CA TYR A 286 3.22 22.91 -9.62
C TYR A 286 3.96 22.16 -10.73
N ASP A 287 4.53 22.91 -11.69
CA ASP A 287 5.32 22.37 -12.81
C ASP A 287 4.59 21.28 -13.60
N GLY A 288 3.32 21.52 -13.92
CA GLY A 288 2.49 20.59 -14.68
C GLY A 288 2.14 19.27 -13.97
N GLN A 289 2.37 19.19 -12.65
CA GLN A 289 2.17 17.97 -11.87
C GLN A 289 1.20 18.19 -10.71
N VAL A 290 0.44 17.13 -10.38
CA VAL A 290 -0.32 16.98 -9.14
C VAL A 290 0.56 16.23 -8.15
N LYS A 291 0.98 16.88 -7.06
CA LYS A 291 1.84 16.30 -6.03
C LYS A 291 0.98 15.65 -4.94
N MET A 292 0.87 14.32 -4.97
CA MET A 292 -0.08 13.60 -4.11
C MET A 292 0.28 13.68 -2.62
N ALA A 293 1.55 13.59 -2.25
CA ALA A 293 1.96 13.76 -0.85
C ALA A 293 1.59 15.14 -0.29
N HIS A 294 1.70 16.20 -1.10
CA HIS A 294 1.30 17.55 -0.69
C HIS A 294 -0.20 17.64 -0.43
N LEU A 295 -1.01 17.07 -1.32
CA LEU A 295 -2.47 16.99 -1.11
C LEU A 295 -2.82 16.24 0.18
N ALA A 296 -2.17 15.10 0.43
CA ALA A 296 -2.38 14.30 1.62
C ALA A 296 -2.03 15.04 2.92
N ILE A 297 -0.92 15.81 2.92
CA ILE A 297 -0.46 16.58 4.09
C ILE A 297 -1.41 17.76 4.35
N VAL A 298 -1.81 18.47 3.30
CA VAL A 298 -2.70 19.64 3.40
C VAL A 298 -4.04 19.23 4.03
N ALA A 299 -4.62 18.14 3.57
CA ALA A 299 -5.93 17.68 4.04
C ALA A 299 -5.88 16.83 5.31
N GLY A 300 -4.82 16.03 5.52
CA GLY A 300 -4.75 15.11 6.66
C GLY A 300 -4.65 15.85 8.01
N TYR A 301 -5.43 15.41 9.00
CA TYR A 301 -5.28 15.92 10.37
C TYR A 301 -4.02 15.35 11.06
N SER A 302 -3.52 14.22 10.58
CA SER A 302 -2.34 13.52 11.10
C SER A 302 -1.49 13.00 9.94
N VAL A 303 -0.18 13.27 10.03
CA VAL A 303 0.84 12.80 9.10
C VAL A 303 1.89 12.05 9.90
N ASN A 304 2.03 10.75 9.69
CA ASN A 304 3.02 9.98 10.41
C ASN A 304 4.08 9.35 9.50
N GLY A 305 5.31 9.33 10.00
CA GLY A 305 6.34 8.42 9.54
C GLY A 305 6.21 7.05 10.22
N VAL A 306 7.01 6.07 9.77
CA VAL A 306 6.89 4.66 10.18
C VAL A 306 8.05 4.15 11.03
N ALA A 307 8.97 5.04 11.42
CA ALA A 307 10.04 4.83 12.39
C ALA A 307 10.49 6.19 12.92
N ARG A 308 11.06 6.24 14.14
CA ARG A 308 11.51 7.50 14.74
C ARG A 308 12.48 8.25 13.82
N LEU A 309 13.53 7.60 13.35
CA LEU A 309 14.51 8.20 12.43
C LEU A 309 13.85 8.67 11.12
N HIS A 310 12.98 7.86 10.52
CA HIS A 310 12.22 8.22 9.32
C HIS A 310 11.41 9.50 9.55
N THR A 311 10.69 9.58 10.66
CA THR A 311 9.88 10.74 11.01
C THR A 311 10.72 11.99 11.23
N GLU A 312 11.90 11.88 11.85
CA GLU A 312 12.82 13.00 12.03
C GLU A 312 13.39 13.51 10.69
N ILE A 313 13.70 12.61 9.76
CA ILE A 313 14.12 12.98 8.39
C ILE A 313 12.99 13.70 7.65
N LEU A 314 11.75 13.21 7.76
CA LEU A 314 10.59 13.90 7.17
C LEU A 314 10.47 15.34 7.69
N LYS A 315 10.55 15.53 9.01
CA LYS A 315 10.41 16.84 9.65
C LYS A 315 11.56 17.81 9.33
N LYS A 316 12.80 17.32 9.26
CA LYS A 316 13.99 18.17 9.15
C LYS A 316 14.47 18.39 7.72
N GLU A 317 14.09 17.50 6.79
CA GLU A 317 14.58 17.49 5.42
C GLU A 317 13.44 17.47 4.39
N GLN A 318 12.81 16.31 4.17
CA GLN A 318 11.92 16.08 3.03
C GLN A 318 10.63 16.90 3.07
N LEU A 319 10.02 17.06 4.23
CA LEU A 319 8.76 17.78 4.44
C LEU A 319 8.92 18.95 5.41
N LYS A 320 10.16 19.48 5.49
CA LYS A 320 10.53 20.56 6.43
C LYS A 320 9.59 21.75 6.34
N ASP A 321 9.30 22.22 5.13
CA ASP A 321 8.46 23.40 4.92
C ASP A 321 7.02 23.16 5.43
N PHE A 322 6.48 21.96 5.25
CA PHE A 322 5.18 21.57 5.81
C PHE A 322 5.22 21.43 7.33
N TYR A 323 6.31 20.88 7.86
CA TYR A 323 6.47 20.75 9.32
C TYR A 323 6.58 22.13 10.00
N GLU A 324 7.31 23.07 9.40
CA GLU A 324 7.39 24.45 9.90
C GLU A 324 6.03 25.15 9.92
N MET A 325 5.19 24.91 8.91
CA MET A 325 3.87 25.51 8.78
C MET A 325 2.81 24.83 9.65
N MET A 326 2.87 23.50 9.80
CA MET A 326 1.84 22.68 10.45
C MET A 326 2.45 21.60 11.37
N PRO A 327 3.28 21.98 12.37
CA PRO A 327 4.04 21.03 13.19
C PRO A 327 3.15 20.05 13.95
N GLN A 328 1.95 20.46 14.32
CA GLN A 328 0.98 19.66 15.08
C GLN A 328 0.47 18.42 14.33
N LYS A 329 0.55 18.40 13.01
CA LYS A 329 0.12 17.24 12.19
C LYS A 329 1.13 16.08 12.24
N PHE A 330 2.42 16.37 12.48
CA PHE A 330 3.50 15.39 12.31
C PHE A 330 3.76 14.56 13.56
N ASN A 331 3.72 13.26 13.42
CA ASN A 331 3.99 12.32 14.49
C ASN A 331 4.64 11.05 13.98
N ASN A 332 5.09 10.19 14.92
CA ASN A 332 5.67 8.89 14.58
C ASN A 332 4.76 7.73 15.01
N LYS A 333 4.56 6.77 14.12
CA LYS A 333 3.96 5.47 14.42
C LYS A 333 4.92 4.40 13.90
N THR A 334 5.79 3.90 14.76
CA THR A 334 6.76 2.86 14.41
C THR A 334 6.02 1.60 13.92
N ASN A 335 6.48 1.07 12.79
CA ASN A 335 5.99 -0.21 12.27
C ASN A 335 6.13 -1.29 13.34
N GLY A 336 5.14 -2.17 13.40
CA GLY A 336 5.12 -3.33 14.27
C GLY A 336 4.86 -4.61 13.49
N ILE A 337 4.79 -5.70 14.22
CA ILE A 337 4.34 -7.00 13.74
C ILE A 337 3.14 -7.47 14.53
N THR A 338 2.34 -8.36 13.97
CA THR A 338 1.41 -9.14 14.78
C THR A 338 2.13 -10.37 15.32
N GLN A 339 2.33 -10.46 16.63
CA GLN A 339 3.00 -11.56 17.30
C GLN A 339 2.26 -12.88 17.17
N ARG A 340 0.95 -12.86 16.94
CA ARG A 340 0.15 -14.05 16.70
C ARG A 340 0.55 -14.74 15.41
N ARG A 341 0.64 -14.01 14.29
CA ARG A 341 1.04 -14.55 13.00
C ARG A 341 2.54 -14.83 12.93
N PHE A 342 3.37 -13.87 13.32
CA PHE A 342 4.82 -13.91 13.09
C PHE A 342 5.63 -14.58 14.20
N LEU A 343 5.03 -14.87 15.36
CA LEU A 343 5.66 -15.65 16.42
C LEU A 343 4.83 -16.89 16.78
N ALA A 344 3.61 -16.72 17.30
CA ALA A 344 2.81 -17.85 17.76
C ALA A 344 2.56 -18.90 16.66
N HIS A 345 2.20 -18.48 15.46
CA HIS A 345 1.93 -19.37 14.33
C HIS A 345 3.20 -19.76 13.55
N ALA A 346 4.07 -18.79 13.23
CA ALA A 346 5.20 -19.04 12.33
C ALA A 346 6.39 -19.73 13.03
N ASN A 347 6.52 -19.63 14.36
CA ASN A 347 7.62 -20.20 15.13
C ASN A 347 7.12 -20.82 16.44
N PRO A 348 6.42 -21.97 16.36
CA PRO A 348 5.81 -22.61 17.54
C PRO A 348 6.85 -22.99 18.60
N LEU A 349 8.05 -23.46 18.22
CA LEU A 349 9.09 -23.79 19.18
C LEU A 349 9.48 -22.61 20.07
N LEU A 350 9.64 -21.42 19.45
CA LEU A 350 9.95 -20.20 20.20
C LEU A 350 8.73 -19.71 20.98
N ALA A 351 7.54 -19.85 20.44
CA ALA A 351 6.30 -19.45 21.12
C ALA A 351 6.06 -20.28 22.40
N ASP A 352 6.24 -21.59 22.33
CA ASP A 352 6.12 -22.51 23.47
C ASP A 352 7.15 -22.18 24.54
N TRP A 353 8.39 -21.92 24.13
CA TRP A 353 9.46 -21.53 25.04
C TRP A 353 9.19 -20.18 25.74
N VAL A 354 8.72 -19.17 24.98
CA VAL A 354 8.31 -17.87 25.56
C VAL A 354 7.19 -18.09 26.56
N THR A 355 6.17 -18.85 26.20
CA THR A 355 5.01 -19.13 27.05
C THR A 355 5.43 -19.85 28.35
N ALA A 356 6.35 -20.80 28.27
CA ALA A 356 6.87 -21.50 29.46
C ALA A 356 7.57 -20.57 30.47
N HIS A 357 8.20 -19.47 29.97
CA HIS A 357 8.93 -18.54 30.84
C HIS A 357 8.08 -17.36 31.34
N VAL A 358 7.12 -16.87 30.54
CA VAL A 358 6.41 -15.61 30.87
C VAL A 358 4.89 -15.74 30.90
N GLY A 359 4.34 -16.94 30.63
CA GLY A 359 2.90 -17.18 30.50
C GLY A 359 2.34 -16.77 29.14
N GLU A 360 1.06 -17.01 28.90
CA GLU A 360 0.39 -16.80 27.59
C GLU A 360 0.03 -15.32 27.30
N GLY A 361 0.11 -14.44 28.27
CA GLY A 361 -0.36 -13.05 28.14
C GLY A 361 0.30 -12.26 27.01
N TRP A 362 1.50 -12.65 26.55
CA TRP A 362 2.20 -11.99 25.45
C TRP A 362 1.46 -12.14 24.12
N ILE A 363 0.58 -13.13 23.95
CA ILE A 363 -0.16 -13.36 22.71
C ILE A 363 -1.05 -12.16 22.37
N THR A 364 -1.61 -11.50 23.38
CA THR A 364 -2.44 -10.30 23.22
C THR A 364 -1.73 -9.02 23.62
N ASP A 365 -0.75 -9.10 24.53
CA ASP A 365 0.07 -7.98 25.00
C ASP A 365 1.56 -8.29 24.85
N LEU A 366 2.13 -7.90 23.71
CA LEU A 366 3.54 -8.15 23.38
C LEU A 366 4.53 -7.56 24.39
N SER A 367 4.13 -6.54 25.15
CA SER A 367 5.00 -5.92 26.16
C SER A 367 5.43 -6.90 27.24
N GLN A 368 4.67 -7.97 27.46
CA GLN A 368 4.96 -9.00 28.45
C GLN A 368 6.22 -9.82 28.14
N ILE A 369 6.68 -9.85 26.88
CA ILE A 369 7.96 -10.48 26.51
C ILE A 369 9.15 -9.85 27.27
N ARG A 370 9.04 -8.60 27.76
CA ARG A 370 10.07 -8.00 28.61
C ARG A 370 10.37 -8.80 29.87
N LYS A 371 9.45 -9.62 30.33
CA LYS A 371 9.67 -10.56 31.46
C LYS A 371 10.78 -11.59 31.20
N LEU A 372 11.24 -11.72 29.94
CA LEU A 372 12.41 -12.52 29.59
C LEU A 372 13.73 -11.84 29.96
N ALA A 373 13.77 -10.52 30.15
CA ALA A 373 15.01 -9.80 30.40
C ALA A 373 15.85 -10.34 31.60
N PRO A 374 15.27 -10.75 32.74
CA PRO A 374 16.05 -11.34 33.84
C PRO A 374 16.78 -12.64 33.50
N TYR A 375 16.35 -13.35 32.43
CA TYR A 375 16.97 -14.60 32.02
C TYR A 375 18.13 -14.41 31.04
N ALA A 376 18.43 -13.17 30.63
CA ALA A 376 19.43 -12.88 29.60
C ALA A 376 20.84 -13.40 29.93
N ASP A 377 21.21 -13.45 31.22
CA ASP A 377 22.50 -13.91 31.68
C ASP A 377 22.51 -15.39 32.15
N ASP A 378 21.37 -16.08 32.15
CA ASP A 378 21.23 -17.48 32.51
C ASP A 378 21.74 -18.38 31.36
N LYS A 379 22.85 -19.08 31.59
CA LYS A 379 23.50 -19.92 30.59
C LYS A 379 22.63 -21.07 30.09
N LYS A 380 21.76 -21.63 30.94
CA LYS A 380 20.81 -22.67 30.54
C LYS A 380 19.77 -22.14 29.59
N VAL A 381 19.18 -20.98 29.92
CA VAL A 381 18.14 -20.30 29.08
C VAL A 381 18.74 -19.85 27.78
N GLN A 382 19.97 -19.34 27.76
CA GLN A 382 20.69 -19.00 26.51
C GLN A 382 20.84 -20.24 25.61
N GLN A 383 21.23 -21.40 26.21
CA GLN A 383 21.41 -22.65 25.47
C GLN A 383 20.09 -23.15 24.88
N GLU A 384 19.02 -23.12 25.64
CA GLU A 384 17.67 -23.48 25.17
C GLU A 384 17.24 -22.60 23.97
N PHE A 385 17.47 -21.32 24.06
CA PHE A 385 17.18 -20.37 22.95
C PHE A 385 18.00 -20.67 21.69
N LEU A 386 19.29 -20.92 21.84
CA LEU A 386 20.19 -21.29 20.74
C LEU A 386 19.77 -22.63 20.09
N GLU A 387 19.36 -23.60 20.87
CA GLU A 387 18.85 -24.88 20.38
C GLU A 387 17.60 -24.69 19.51
N ILE A 388 16.65 -23.88 19.94
CA ILE A 388 15.45 -23.54 19.13
C ILE A 388 15.84 -22.93 17.80
N LYS A 389 16.80 -21.99 17.81
CA LYS A 389 17.29 -21.35 16.56
C LYS A 389 17.96 -22.38 15.66
N HIS A 390 18.76 -23.28 16.21
CA HIS A 390 19.42 -24.35 15.46
C HIS A 390 18.39 -25.29 14.82
N GLN A 391 17.37 -25.74 15.56
CA GLN A 391 16.31 -26.62 15.03
C GLN A 391 15.54 -25.92 13.88
N ASN A 392 15.27 -24.64 13.99
CA ASN A 392 14.66 -23.88 12.90
C ASN A 392 15.58 -23.78 11.66
N LYS A 393 16.90 -23.65 11.85
CA LYS A 393 17.88 -23.63 10.75
C LYS A 393 17.99 -25.00 10.07
N VAL A 394 17.99 -26.11 10.84
CA VAL A 394 17.95 -27.48 10.32
C VAL A 394 16.70 -27.69 9.45
N ARG A 395 15.52 -27.25 9.94
CA ARG A 395 14.26 -27.34 9.19
C ARG A 395 14.32 -26.51 7.89
N LEU A 396 14.89 -25.31 7.94
CA LEU A 396 15.05 -24.47 6.76
C LEU A 396 16.08 -25.05 5.77
N ALA A 397 17.20 -25.59 6.24
CA ALA A 397 18.19 -26.26 5.40
C ALA A 397 17.59 -27.45 4.64
N LYS A 398 16.77 -28.26 5.34
CA LYS A 398 16.01 -29.34 4.69
C LYS A 398 15.07 -28.84 3.62
N TYR A 399 14.31 -27.78 3.90
CA TYR A 399 13.41 -27.16 2.92
C TYR A 399 14.17 -26.65 1.67
N ILE A 400 15.31 -25.99 1.87
CA ILE A 400 16.18 -25.51 0.78
C ILE A 400 16.68 -26.69 -0.06
N LYS A 401 17.11 -27.76 0.57
CA LYS A 401 17.54 -28.97 -0.14
C LYS A 401 16.43 -29.55 -1.01
N GLU A 402 15.24 -29.70 -0.47
CA GLU A 402 14.08 -30.27 -1.18
C GLU A 402 13.59 -29.41 -2.35
N HIS A 403 13.66 -28.07 -2.23
CA HIS A 403 13.07 -27.13 -3.21
C HIS A 403 14.10 -26.49 -4.16
N ASN A 404 15.35 -26.35 -3.72
CA ASN A 404 16.41 -25.69 -4.48
C ASN A 404 17.55 -26.66 -4.85
N GLY A 405 17.62 -27.85 -4.25
CA GLY A 405 18.67 -28.85 -4.50
C GLY A 405 20.02 -28.51 -3.83
N ILE A 406 20.10 -27.44 -3.03
CA ILE A 406 21.32 -26.93 -2.41
C ILE A 406 21.46 -27.45 -1.00
N ASP A 407 22.67 -27.94 -0.65
CA ASP A 407 23.02 -28.30 0.73
C ASP A 407 23.45 -27.05 1.49
N VAL A 408 22.85 -26.85 2.66
CA VAL A 408 23.12 -25.71 3.54
C VAL A 408 23.57 -26.24 4.90
N ASP A 409 24.68 -25.70 5.40
CA ASP A 409 25.17 -25.98 6.75
C ASP A 409 24.32 -25.21 7.78
N PRO A 410 23.54 -25.90 8.66
CA PRO A 410 22.72 -25.25 9.68
C PRO A 410 23.55 -24.57 10.79
N ASP A 411 24.85 -24.89 10.92
CA ASP A 411 25.75 -24.25 11.88
C ASP A 411 26.32 -22.92 11.36
N SER A 412 26.26 -22.66 10.04
CA SER A 412 26.67 -21.39 9.43
C SER A 412 25.80 -20.21 9.90
N ILE A 413 26.30 -18.99 9.81
CA ILE A 413 25.48 -17.78 9.98
C ILE A 413 24.52 -17.65 8.78
N PHE A 414 23.22 -17.64 9.05
CA PHE A 414 22.21 -17.36 8.01
C PHE A 414 22.04 -15.85 7.86
N ASP A 415 22.57 -15.32 6.76
CA ASP A 415 22.40 -13.92 6.34
C ASP A 415 21.20 -13.84 5.37
N VAL A 416 20.08 -13.32 5.88
CA VAL A 416 18.78 -13.37 5.20
C VAL A 416 18.32 -11.98 4.79
N GLN A 417 18.17 -11.76 3.48
CA GLN A 417 17.59 -10.54 2.94
C GLN A 417 16.33 -10.86 2.11
N VAL A 418 15.17 -10.91 2.78
CA VAL A 418 13.87 -11.23 2.19
C VAL A 418 13.00 -9.98 2.17
N LYS A 419 12.96 -9.30 1.03
CA LYS A 419 12.18 -8.08 0.78
C LYS A 419 12.10 -7.82 -0.73
N ARG A 420 11.10 -7.04 -1.20
CA ARG A 420 11.04 -6.60 -2.60
C ARG A 420 12.37 -5.98 -3.01
N LEU A 421 12.83 -6.27 -4.23
CA LEU A 421 14.07 -5.71 -4.74
C LEU A 421 13.85 -4.25 -5.14
N HIS A 422 14.68 -3.38 -4.56
CA HIS A 422 14.70 -1.95 -4.83
C HIS A 422 16.08 -1.39 -4.52
N GLU A 423 16.57 -0.42 -5.28
CA GLU A 423 17.92 0.16 -5.09
C GLU A 423 18.13 0.67 -3.67
N TYR A 424 17.14 1.34 -3.05
CA TYR A 424 17.28 1.84 -1.68
C TYR A 424 17.33 0.75 -0.61
N LYS A 425 16.91 -0.49 -0.91
CA LYS A 425 17.01 -1.64 0.02
C LYS A 425 18.37 -2.33 -0.04
N ARG A 426 19.25 -1.89 -0.95
CA ARG A 426 20.67 -2.24 -1.01
C ARG A 426 20.97 -3.73 -1.20
N GLN A 427 20.14 -4.49 -1.91
CA GLN A 427 20.48 -5.86 -2.29
C GLN A 427 21.75 -5.91 -3.15
N LEU A 428 21.96 -4.89 -4.01
CA LEU A 428 23.19 -4.77 -4.78
C LEU A 428 24.44 -4.67 -3.88
N LEU A 429 24.38 -3.85 -2.81
CA LEU A 429 25.49 -3.76 -1.86
C LEU A 429 25.75 -5.10 -1.18
N ASN A 430 24.71 -5.84 -0.82
CA ASN A 430 24.85 -7.15 -0.18
C ASN A 430 25.47 -8.18 -1.12
N ILE A 431 25.07 -8.25 -2.39
CA ILE A 431 25.69 -9.20 -3.33
C ILE A 431 27.14 -8.84 -3.63
N LEU A 432 27.50 -7.56 -3.69
CA LEU A 432 28.90 -7.12 -3.81
C LEU A 432 29.72 -7.52 -2.59
N HIS A 433 29.12 -7.47 -1.38
CA HIS A 433 29.77 -7.99 -0.17
C HIS A 433 30.00 -9.50 -0.23
N VAL A 434 29.04 -10.27 -0.74
CA VAL A 434 29.20 -11.72 -0.96
C VAL A 434 30.37 -12.00 -1.91
N MET A 435 30.47 -11.26 -3.02
CA MET A 435 31.59 -11.38 -3.98
C MET A 435 32.92 -11.03 -3.33
N TYR A 436 32.97 -9.99 -2.49
CA TYR A 436 34.17 -9.60 -1.74
C TYR A 436 34.60 -10.76 -0.81
N LEU A 437 33.71 -11.30 0.01
CA LEU A 437 34.01 -12.40 0.91
C LEU A 437 34.50 -13.65 0.15
N TYR A 438 33.88 -13.96 -0.98
CA TYR A 438 34.30 -15.07 -1.81
C TYR A 438 35.75 -14.93 -2.32
N ASN A 439 36.12 -13.71 -2.76
CA ASN A 439 37.48 -13.42 -3.21
C ASN A 439 38.49 -13.47 -2.03
N GLU A 440 38.13 -12.91 -0.87
CA GLU A 440 38.96 -12.97 0.34
C GLU A 440 39.28 -14.40 0.74
N ILE A 441 38.30 -15.30 0.73
CA ILE A 441 38.49 -16.73 1.06
C ILE A 441 39.41 -17.40 0.04
N LYS A 442 39.30 -17.05 -1.26
CA LYS A 442 40.17 -17.61 -2.30
C LYS A 442 41.59 -17.11 -2.23
N GLU A 443 41.79 -15.85 -1.91
CA GLU A 443 43.12 -15.20 -1.80
C GLU A 443 43.83 -15.56 -0.50
N HIS A 444 43.04 -15.84 0.56
CA HIS A 444 43.52 -16.14 1.91
C HIS A 444 42.93 -17.43 2.46
N PRO A 445 43.20 -18.62 1.87
CA PRO A 445 42.55 -19.87 2.23
C PRO A 445 42.78 -20.34 3.67
N ASP A 446 43.85 -19.86 4.31
CA ASP A 446 44.20 -20.16 5.71
C ASP A 446 43.57 -19.18 6.72
N MET A 447 42.76 -18.21 6.25
CA MET A 447 42.06 -17.26 7.13
C MET A 447 40.96 -17.95 7.92
N GLU A 448 40.91 -17.69 9.24
CA GLU A 448 39.76 -18.08 10.03
C GLU A 448 38.50 -17.37 9.52
N PHE A 449 37.54 -18.13 9.01
CA PHE A 449 36.28 -17.62 8.46
C PHE A 449 35.12 -18.33 9.11
N VAL A 450 34.15 -17.55 9.63
CA VAL A 450 32.90 -18.10 10.14
C VAL A 450 31.97 -18.42 8.95
N PRO A 451 31.60 -19.69 8.73
CA PRO A 451 30.75 -20.08 7.61
C PRO A 451 29.46 -19.25 7.56
N ARG A 452 29.07 -18.83 6.36
CA ARG A 452 27.84 -18.04 6.10
C ARG A 452 27.01 -18.66 4.99
N THR A 453 25.71 -18.61 5.18
CA THR A 453 24.73 -18.94 4.14
C THR A 453 23.92 -17.69 3.82
N PHE A 454 24.04 -17.19 2.59
CA PHE A 454 23.31 -16.01 2.13
C PHE A 454 22.01 -16.41 1.46
N ILE A 455 20.89 -15.87 1.94
CA ILE A 455 19.56 -16.18 1.44
C ILE A 455 18.88 -14.90 0.95
N PHE A 456 18.65 -14.81 -0.36
CA PHE A 456 17.93 -13.72 -0.99
C PHE A 456 16.50 -14.17 -1.35
N GLY A 457 15.51 -13.35 -1.01
CA GLY A 457 14.12 -13.54 -1.43
C GLY A 457 13.54 -12.21 -1.91
N ALA A 458 13.31 -12.09 -3.22
CA ALA A 458 12.87 -10.81 -3.78
C ALA A 458 12.10 -10.99 -5.09
N LYS A 459 11.16 -10.05 -5.34
CA LYS A 459 10.59 -9.76 -6.66
C LYS A 459 10.90 -8.31 -7.00
N ALA A 460 11.27 -8.05 -8.27
CA ALA A 460 11.39 -6.71 -8.83
C ALA A 460 10.09 -6.32 -9.55
N ALA A 461 9.71 -5.05 -9.54
CA ALA A 461 8.64 -4.57 -10.41
C ALA A 461 8.99 -4.83 -11.89
N ALA A 462 8.01 -5.20 -12.70
CA ALA A 462 8.23 -5.66 -14.08
C ALA A 462 9.01 -4.66 -14.95
N GLY A 463 8.75 -3.36 -14.81
CA GLY A 463 9.44 -2.28 -15.52
C GLY A 463 10.77 -1.82 -14.90
N TYR A 464 11.18 -2.37 -13.76
CA TYR A 464 12.36 -1.88 -13.01
C TYR A 464 13.64 -2.59 -13.45
N LYS A 465 14.25 -2.08 -14.51
CA LYS A 465 15.43 -2.68 -15.15
C LYS A 465 16.60 -2.96 -14.20
N ASN A 466 17.02 -1.96 -13.39
CA ASN A 466 18.16 -2.11 -12.48
C ASN A 466 17.90 -3.17 -11.40
N ALA A 467 16.68 -3.23 -10.89
CA ALA A 467 16.28 -4.25 -9.93
C ALA A 467 16.34 -5.65 -10.55
N LYS A 468 15.85 -5.82 -11.79
CA LYS A 468 15.92 -7.10 -12.52
C LYS A 468 17.36 -7.51 -12.82
N LEU A 469 18.25 -6.56 -13.17
CA LEU A 469 19.68 -6.82 -13.34
C LEU A 469 20.35 -7.25 -12.02
N THR A 470 19.94 -6.70 -10.88
CA THR A 470 20.44 -7.13 -9.58
C THR A 470 20.02 -8.58 -9.28
N ILE A 471 18.81 -9.01 -9.66
CA ILE A 471 18.38 -10.41 -9.55
C ILE A 471 19.29 -11.30 -10.41
N LYS A 472 19.57 -10.89 -11.66
CA LYS A 472 20.49 -11.63 -12.53
C LYS A 472 21.88 -11.77 -11.91
N LEU A 473 22.42 -10.69 -11.34
CA LEU A 473 23.72 -10.71 -10.67
C LEU A 473 23.73 -11.71 -9.50
N ILE A 474 22.69 -11.68 -8.63
CA ILE A 474 22.57 -12.60 -7.49
C ILE A 474 22.58 -14.05 -7.97
N ASN A 475 21.79 -14.39 -8.98
CA ASN A 475 21.76 -15.75 -9.53
C ASN A 475 23.09 -16.16 -10.16
N SER A 476 23.73 -15.25 -10.91
CA SER A 476 25.03 -15.55 -11.55
C SER A 476 26.15 -15.76 -10.54
N VAL A 477 26.15 -14.98 -9.44
CA VAL A 477 27.11 -15.19 -8.33
C VAL A 477 26.83 -16.51 -7.62
N ALA A 478 25.55 -16.86 -7.41
CA ALA A 478 25.19 -18.13 -6.78
C ALA A 478 25.65 -19.35 -7.61
N GLU A 479 25.58 -19.28 -8.95
CA GLU A 479 26.11 -20.34 -9.84
C GLU A 479 27.63 -20.55 -9.73
N VAL A 480 28.37 -19.51 -9.36
CA VAL A 480 29.84 -19.57 -9.17
C VAL A 480 30.24 -20.06 -7.80
N ILE A 481 29.44 -19.75 -6.76
CA ILE A 481 29.79 -20.03 -5.36
C ILE A 481 29.28 -21.39 -4.93
N ASN A 482 28.10 -21.83 -5.36
CA ASN A 482 27.50 -23.12 -5.02
C ASN A 482 28.09 -24.26 -5.88
#